data_be14d239e5016ce5b2212fb7c87f9f5c
#
_entry.id   be14d239e5016ce5b2212fb7c87f9f5c
#
_cell.length_a   1.000
_cell.length_b   1.000
_cell.length_c   1.000
_cell.angle_alpha   90.00
_cell.angle_beta   90.00
_cell.angle_gamma   90.00
#
_symmetry.space_group_name_H-M   'P 1'
#
loop_
_entity.id
_entity.type
_entity.pdbx_description
1 polymer ?
#
loop_
_entity_poly.entity_id
_entity_poly.type
_entity_poly.pdbx_seq_one_letter_code
_entity_poly.pdbx_strand_id
1 'polypeptide(L)'
;MSDYKNFTMNFGPQHPAAHGVLRLILEMDGEVIRSADPHIGLLHRATEKLAESKPYNQNIGYMDRLDYVSMMCNEHAYVLAIEDIMKLEIPERAKYILSLIHI
;
A
#
# COMPACT_ATOMS: atom_id res chain seq x y z
N MET A 1 -34.26 -24.96 0.14
CA MET A 1 -33.51 -26.22 -0.02
C MET A 1 -32.03 -25.97 -0.30
N SER A 2 -31.69 -24.92 -1.04
CA SER A 2 -30.29 -24.57 -1.27
C SER A 2 -29.58 -23.94 -0.05
N ASP A 3 -30.34 -23.50 0.93
CA ASP A 3 -29.80 -22.72 2.05
C ASP A 3 -28.81 -23.53 2.90
N TYR A 4 -29.07 -24.80 3.10
CA TYR A 4 -28.18 -25.64 3.88
C TYR A 4 -26.92 -26.06 3.12
N LYS A 5 -26.84 -25.76 1.80
CA LYS A 5 -25.63 -25.97 1.01
C LYS A 5 -24.70 -24.76 1.05
N ASN A 6 -25.23 -23.63 1.47
CA ASN A 6 -24.44 -22.40 1.57
C ASN A 6 -23.62 -22.45 2.85
N PHE A 7 -22.35 -22.14 2.74
CA PHE A 7 -21.51 -22.01 3.93
C PHE A 7 -20.64 -20.77 3.80
N THR A 8 -20.26 -20.24 4.94
CA THR A 8 -19.43 -19.07 5.03
C THR A 8 -17.98 -19.49 5.22
N MET A 9 -17.09 -19.04 4.34
CA MET A 9 -15.69 -19.34 4.43
C MET A 9 -14.89 -18.06 4.62
N ASN A 10 -14.00 -18.04 5.61
CA ASN A 10 -13.07 -16.95 5.82
C ASN A 10 -11.79 -17.23 5.06
N PHE A 11 -11.43 -16.34 4.15
CA PHE A 11 -10.22 -16.42 3.38
C PHE A 11 -9.28 -15.34 3.88
N GLY A 12 -8.33 -15.74 4.72
CA GLY A 12 -7.47 -14.79 5.40
C GLY A 12 -7.95 -14.51 6.83
N PRO A 13 -7.29 -13.63 7.56
CA PRO A 13 -6.17 -12.77 7.11
C PRO A 13 -4.84 -13.47 6.91
N GLN A 14 -4.62 -14.64 7.47
CA GLN A 14 -3.37 -15.38 7.28
C GLN A 14 -3.57 -16.52 6.28
N HIS A 15 -3.51 -16.17 5.01
CA HIS A 15 -3.65 -17.12 3.92
C HIS A 15 -2.66 -16.74 2.82
N PRO A 16 -1.93 -17.69 2.21
CA PRO A 16 -0.95 -17.35 1.17
C PRO A 16 -1.54 -16.54 0.01
N ALA A 17 -2.73 -16.87 -0.42
CA ALA A 17 -3.39 -16.16 -1.52
C ALA A 17 -3.96 -14.80 -1.10
N ALA A 18 -4.02 -14.53 0.20
CA ALA A 18 -4.55 -13.27 0.72
C ALA A 18 -3.44 -12.23 0.98
N HIS A 19 -2.20 -12.55 0.63
CA HIS A 19 -1.04 -11.68 0.81
C HIS A 19 -0.86 -11.18 2.25
N GLY A 20 -1.36 -11.95 3.22
CA GLY A 20 -1.18 -11.68 4.65
C GLY A 20 -2.12 -10.66 5.26
N VAL A 21 -2.72 -9.77 4.46
CA VAL A 21 -3.48 -8.64 4.99
C VAL A 21 -4.88 -8.49 4.41
N LEU A 22 -5.35 -9.49 3.68
CA LEU A 22 -6.70 -9.49 3.14
C LEU A 22 -7.56 -10.49 3.89
N ARG A 23 -8.71 -10.05 4.35
CA ARG A 23 -9.75 -10.94 4.85
C ARG A 23 -10.92 -10.89 3.87
N LEU A 24 -11.26 -12.04 3.34
CA LEU A 24 -12.34 -12.17 2.38
C LEU A 24 -13.36 -13.16 2.94
N ILE A 25 -14.56 -12.69 3.19
CA ILE A 25 -15.64 -13.56 3.63
C ILE A 25 -16.43 -13.97 2.41
N LEU A 26 -16.45 -15.27 2.15
CA LEU A 26 -17.13 -15.84 1.00
C LEU A 26 -18.37 -16.59 1.45
N GLU A 27 -19.46 -16.36 0.76
CA GLU A 27 -20.67 -17.18 0.88
C GLU A 27 -20.72 -18.08 -0.34
N MET A 28 -20.62 -19.38 -0.11
CA MET A 28 -20.46 -20.36 -1.16
C MET A 28 -21.63 -21.33 -1.20
N ASP A 29 -21.96 -21.74 -2.42
CA ASP A 29 -22.90 -22.84 -2.69
C ASP A 29 -22.08 -23.94 -3.39
N GLY A 30 -21.59 -24.90 -2.57
CA GLY A 30 -20.64 -25.87 -3.07
C GLY A 30 -19.32 -25.21 -3.47
N GLU A 31 -18.97 -25.28 -4.73
CA GLU A 31 -17.77 -24.64 -5.28
C GLU A 31 -18.05 -23.27 -5.90
N VAL A 32 -19.33 -22.90 -5.99
CA VAL A 32 -19.73 -21.64 -6.59
C VAL A 32 -19.76 -20.54 -5.53
N ILE A 33 -19.11 -19.44 -5.82
CA ILE A 33 -19.12 -18.27 -4.94
C ILE A 33 -20.39 -17.47 -5.19
N ARG A 34 -21.22 -17.32 -4.17
CA ARG A 34 -22.45 -16.53 -4.24
C ARG A 34 -22.20 -15.07 -3.95
N SER A 35 -21.44 -14.80 -2.91
CA SER A 35 -21.08 -13.43 -2.57
C SER A 35 -19.69 -13.40 -1.96
N ALA A 36 -19.04 -12.26 -2.11
CA ALA A 36 -17.73 -12.01 -1.54
C ALA A 36 -17.77 -10.67 -0.82
N ASP A 37 -17.36 -10.67 0.44
CA ASP A 37 -17.33 -9.46 1.25
C ASP A 37 -15.90 -9.22 1.69
N PRO A 38 -15.17 -8.32 1.02
CA PRO A 38 -13.78 -8.02 1.39
C PRO A 38 -13.74 -7.14 2.63
N HIS A 39 -12.98 -7.57 3.63
CA HIS A 39 -12.72 -6.78 4.82
C HIS A 39 -11.36 -6.14 4.67
N ILE A 40 -11.36 -4.90 4.25
CA ILE A 40 -10.15 -4.11 4.04
C ILE A 40 -9.81 -3.33 5.32
N GLY A 41 -8.64 -2.74 5.33
CA GLY A 41 -8.22 -1.90 6.44
C GLY A 41 -7.31 -2.57 7.45
N LEU A 42 -6.96 -3.84 7.26
CA LEU A 42 -6.07 -4.54 8.19
C LEU A 42 -4.68 -3.91 8.27
N LEU A 43 -4.28 -3.20 7.22
CA LEU A 43 -3.01 -2.50 7.18
C LEU A 43 -3.20 -0.98 7.21
N HIS A 44 -4.39 -0.53 7.55
CA HIS A 44 -4.66 0.91 7.63
C HIS A 44 -3.89 1.54 8.79
N ARG A 45 -3.03 2.50 8.48
CA ARG A 45 -2.16 3.16 9.45
C ARG A 45 -2.38 4.65 9.54
N ALA A 46 -3.47 5.14 8.96
CA ALA A 46 -3.83 6.55 8.94
C ALA A 46 -2.70 7.44 8.39
N THR A 47 -2.01 6.98 7.36
CA THR A 47 -0.85 7.68 6.79
C THR A 47 -1.21 9.09 6.35
N GLU A 48 -2.34 9.27 5.68
CA GLU A 48 -2.78 10.58 5.21
C GLU A 48 -3.03 11.54 6.36
N LYS A 49 -3.68 11.06 7.41
CA LYS A 49 -3.96 11.89 8.58
C LYS A 49 -2.69 12.26 9.33
N LEU A 50 -1.77 11.33 9.44
CA LEU A 50 -0.48 11.60 10.06
C LEU A 50 0.34 12.58 9.23
N ALA A 51 0.25 12.49 7.90
CA ALA A 51 0.95 13.41 7.02
C ALA A 51 0.46 14.85 7.18
N GLU A 52 -0.83 15.04 7.41
CA GLU A 52 -1.40 16.37 7.64
C GLU A 52 -0.85 17.05 8.90
N SER A 53 -0.43 16.26 9.87
CA SER A 53 0.05 16.79 11.16
C SER A 53 1.52 17.21 11.14
N LYS A 54 2.25 16.96 10.04
CA LYS A 54 3.69 17.19 9.97
C LYS A 54 4.06 18.07 8.78
N PRO A 55 5.20 18.80 8.88
CA PRO A 55 5.75 19.51 7.73
C PRO A 55 6.03 18.56 6.55
N TYR A 56 6.02 19.11 5.34
CA TYR A 56 6.19 18.30 4.13
C TYR A 56 7.50 17.52 4.10
N ASN A 57 8.59 18.10 4.58
CA ASN A 57 9.89 17.42 4.58
C ASN A 57 9.94 16.22 5.52
N GLN A 58 9.12 16.21 6.57
CA GLN A 58 9.07 15.08 7.50
C GLN A 58 8.19 13.94 6.98
N ASN A 59 7.40 14.20 5.96
CA ASN A 59 6.53 13.18 5.39
C ASN A 59 7.28 12.19 4.51
N ILE A 60 8.55 12.44 4.20
CA ILE A 60 9.36 11.54 3.39
C ILE A 60 9.37 10.13 4.00
N GLY A 61 9.45 10.03 5.32
CA GLY A 61 9.43 8.75 6.02
C GLY A 61 8.15 7.96 5.81
N TYR A 62 7.02 8.61 5.58
CA TYR A 62 5.76 7.92 5.32
C TYR A 62 5.72 7.33 3.91
N MET A 63 6.44 7.92 2.97
CA MET A 63 6.49 7.41 1.61
C MET A 63 7.12 6.01 1.54
N ASP A 64 8.08 5.72 2.42
CA ASP A 64 8.72 4.41 2.50
C ASP A 64 7.72 3.28 2.73
N ARG A 65 6.63 3.58 3.43
CA ARG A 65 5.66 2.58 3.84
C ARG A 65 4.55 2.35 2.83
N LEU A 66 4.56 3.06 1.72
CA LEU A 66 3.55 2.88 0.66
C LEU A 66 3.87 1.62 -0.15
N ASP A 67 4.95 1.66 -0.90
CA ASP A 67 5.47 0.48 -1.57
C ASP A 67 6.80 0.11 -0.90
N TYR A 68 6.71 -0.65 0.17
CA TYR A 68 7.87 -0.95 0.99
C TYR A 68 8.88 -1.89 0.31
N VAL A 69 8.56 -2.42 -0.87
CA VAL A 69 9.51 -3.17 -1.69
C VAL A 69 10.48 -2.24 -2.39
N SER A 70 10.06 -1.00 -2.69
CA SER A 70 10.86 0.01 -3.38
C SER A 70 10.87 1.31 -2.61
N MET A 71 11.36 1.29 -1.38
CA MET A 71 11.32 2.44 -0.48
C MET A 71 12.02 3.67 -1.05
N MET A 72 13.21 3.49 -1.61
CA MET A 72 13.98 4.61 -2.14
C MET A 72 13.30 5.23 -3.36
N CYS A 73 12.64 4.44 -4.18
CA CYS A 73 11.87 4.95 -5.32
C CYS A 73 10.68 5.80 -4.85
N ASN A 74 10.02 5.41 -3.76
CA ASN A 74 8.94 6.18 -3.19
C ASN A 74 9.41 7.54 -2.69
N GLU A 75 10.54 7.57 -1.99
CA GLU A 75 11.13 8.81 -1.52
C GLU A 75 11.54 9.70 -2.67
N HIS A 76 12.17 9.12 -3.70
CA HIS A 76 12.61 9.85 -4.88
C HIS A 76 11.43 10.50 -5.60
N ALA A 77 10.32 9.77 -5.76
CA ALA A 77 9.13 10.32 -6.41
C ALA A 77 8.57 11.51 -5.64
N TYR A 78 8.52 11.42 -4.32
CA TYR A 78 8.02 12.51 -3.49
C TYR A 78 8.93 13.73 -3.57
N VAL A 79 10.23 13.52 -3.49
CA VAL A 79 11.22 14.60 -3.54
C VAL A 79 11.22 15.27 -4.91
N LEU A 80 11.07 14.51 -6.00
CA LEU A 80 10.96 15.08 -7.34
C LEU A 80 9.77 16.03 -7.46
N ALA A 81 8.63 15.67 -6.86
CA ALA A 81 7.46 16.52 -6.88
C ALA A 81 7.70 17.84 -6.14
N ILE A 82 8.35 17.77 -4.99
CA ILE A 82 8.69 18.97 -4.20
C ILE A 82 9.68 19.85 -4.95
N GLU A 83 10.69 19.27 -5.55
CA GLU A 83 11.69 20.01 -6.31
C GLU A 83 11.07 20.74 -7.48
N ASP A 84 10.13 20.10 -8.17
CA ASP A 84 9.42 20.72 -9.30
C ASP A 84 8.55 21.89 -8.85
N ILE A 85 7.84 21.73 -7.75
CA ILE A 85 6.99 22.80 -7.20
C ILE A 85 7.82 24.00 -6.76
N MET A 86 8.94 23.76 -6.10
CA MET A 86 9.82 24.80 -5.59
C MET A 86 10.87 25.28 -6.60
N LYS A 87 10.97 24.60 -7.73
CA LYS A 87 11.95 24.90 -8.79
C LYS A 87 13.38 24.92 -8.26
N LEU A 88 13.70 23.90 -7.48
CA LEU A 88 15.04 23.74 -6.91
C LEU A 88 15.97 23.08 -7.94
N GLU A 89 17.21 23.57 -7.98
CA GLU A 89 18.27 22.94 -8.76
C GLU A 89 19.03 21.98 -7.86
N ILE A 90 19.33 20.80 -8.39
CA ILE A 90 20.03 19.75 -7.66
C ILE A 90 21.48 19.71 -8.13
N PRO A 91 22.47 19.62 -7.21
CA PRO A 91 23.86 19.42 -7.59
C PRO A 91 24.06 18.15 -8.41
N GLU A 92 24.99 18.16 -9.35
CA GLU A 92 25.27 16.99 -10.20
C GLU A 92 25.61 15.76 -9.38
N ARG A 93 26.36 15.92 -8.29
CA ARG A 93 26.70 14.80 -7.43
C ARG A 93 25.46 14.11 -6.87
N ALA A 94 24.44 14.90 -6.47
CA ALA A 94 23.18 14.34 -5.97
C ALA A 94 22.46 13.57 -7.08
N LYS A 95 22.48 14.05 -8.31
CA LYS A 95 21.86 13.35 -9.44
C LYS A 95 22.50 11.99 -9.68
N TYR A 96 23.82 11.91 -9.61
CA TYR A 96 24.54 10.65 -9.77
C TYR A 96 24.24 9.68 -8.63
N ILE A 97 24.19 10.18 -7.40
CA ILE A 97 23.85 9.35 -6.24
C ILE A 97 22.43 8.78 -6.39
N LEU A 98 21.48 9.61 -6.81
CA LEU A 98 20.11 9.17 -7.05
C LEU A 98 19.99 8.14 -8.16
N SER A 99 20.86 8.22 -9.17
CA SER A 99 20.85 7.27 -10.27
C SER A 99 21.17 5.85 -9.83
N LEU A 100 21.84 5.68 -8.69
CA LEU A 100 22.13 4.36 -8.14
C LEU A 100 20.85 3.59 -7.75
N ILE A 101 19.78 4.31 -7.45
CA ILE A 101 18.49 3.69 -7.09
C ILE A 101 17.94 2.87 -8.27
N HIS A 102 18.24 3.27 -9.48
CA HIS A 102 17.70 2.66 -10.70
C HIS A 102 18.62 1.63 -11.34
N ILE A 103 19.74 1.31 -10.71
CA ILE A 103 20.61 0.25 -11.15
C ILE A 103 20.13 -1.10 -10.65
#